data_a29d6ad53abf5baffe57dcfb404d6c94
#
_entry.id   a29d6ad53abf5baffe57dcfb404d6c94
#
_cell.length_a   1.000
_cell.length_b   1.000
_cell.length_c   1.000
_cell.angle_alpha   90.00
_cell.angle_beta   90.00
_cell.angle_gamma   90.00
#
_symmetry.space_group_name_H-M   'P 1'
#
loop_
_entity.id
_entity.type
_entity.pdbx_description
1 polymer ?
#
loop_
_entity_poly.entity_id
_entity_poly.type
_entity_poly.pdbx_seq_one_letter_code
_entity_poly.pdbx_strand_id
1 'polypeptide(L)'
;MASVTSIVKAADFILSRPTLSRVVVPVSKLFCAYAGYREMGLKFNDIIAEENPIMTKAISRLPEDLSYARNYRIITAHQLALSHQLLPPSKAVKPEEDTHYLIPYILEAEKEAFEKQELDNIEV
;
A
#
# COMPACT_ATOMS: atom_id res chain seq x y z
N MET A 1 -15.88 3.64 -1.15
CA MET A 1 -14.56 3.00 -1.07
C MET A 1 -14.26 2.64 0.38
N ALA A 2 -13.78 1.44 0.65
CA ALA A 2 -13.40 1.07 2.02
C ALA A 2 -12.17 1.89 2.44
N SER A 3 -12.18 2.44 3.66
CA SER A 3 -11.02 3.14 4.21
C SER A 3 -9.89 2.16 4.51
N VAL A 4 -8.64 2.61 4.45
CA VAL A 4 -7.48 1.79 4.82
C VAL A 4 -7.58 1.37 6.28
N THR A 5 -8.11 2.23 7.14
CA THR A 5 -8.39 1.91 8.55
C THR A 5 -9.30 0.69 8.70
N SER A 6 -10.36 0.58 7.89
CA SER A 6 -11.26 -0.59 7.90
C SER A 6 -10.55 -1.85 7.44
N ILE A 7 -9.71 -1.76 6.43
CA ILE A 7 -8.92 -2.88 5.90
C ILE A 7 -7.92 -3.37 6.96
N VAL A 8 -7.23 -2.48 7.64
CA VAL A 8 -6.28 -2.82 8.71
C VAL A 8 -7.00 -3.50 9.88
N LYS A 9 -8.15 -2.98 10.31
CA LYS A 9 -8.97 -3.62 11.37
C LYS A 9 -9.43 -5.03 10.98
N ALA A 10 -9.83 -5.22 9.72
CA ALA A 10 -10.19 -6.53 9.20
C ALA A 10 -8.99 -7.48 9.18
N ALA A 11 -7.81 -7.02 8.79
CA ALA A 11 -6.58 -7.79 8.81
C ALA A 11 -6.20 -8.20 10.24
N ASP A 12 -6.25 -7.27 11.19
CA ASP A 12 -5.99 -7.55 12.61
C ASP A 12 -6.97 -8.57 13.18
N PHE A 13 -8.25 -8.49 12.83
CA PHE A 13 -9.25 -9.47 13.21
C PHE A 13 -8.93 -10.88 12.67
N ILE A 14 -8.52 -10.98 11.41
CA ILE A 14 -8.12 -12.26 10.80
C ILE A 14 -6.87 -12.82 11.47
N LEU A 15 -5.85 -11.97 11.68
CA LEU A 15 -4.57 -12.38 12.28
C LEU A 15 -4.72 -12.80 13.75
N SER A 16 -5.66 -12.22 14.48
CA SER A 16 -5.95 -12.58 15.87
C SER A 16 -6.59 -13.97 16.04
N ARG A 17 -7.14 -14.54 14.96
CA ARG A 17 -7.80 -15.84 14.98
C ARG A 17 -6.94 -16.90 14.29
N PRO A 18 -6.40 -17.91 15.03
CA PRO A 18 -5.47 -18.87 14.47
C PRO A 18 -6.05 -19.73 13.35
N THR A 19 -7.35 -20.01 13.40
CA THR A 19 -8.03 -20.79 12.35
C THR A 19 -8.14 -20.03 11.03
N LEU A 20 -8.52 -18.75 11.10
CA LEU A 20 -8.63 -17.87 9.92
C LEU A 20 -7.25 -17.53 9.35
N SER A 21 -6.27 -17.23 10.20
CA SER A 21 -4.93 -16.88 9.74
C SER A 21 -4.23 -18.04 9.01
N ARG A 22 -4.48 -19.29 9.43
CA ARG A 22 -3.92 -20.50 8.76
C ARG A 22 -4.40 -20.66 7.33
N VAL A 23 -5.57 -20.14 6.99
CA VAL A 23 -6.13 -20.22 5.63
C VAL A 23 -5.85 -18.96 4.85
N VAL A 24 -6.14 -17.79 5.42
CA VAL A 24 -6.06 -16.50 4.72
C VAL A 24 -4.62 -16.09 4.42
N VAL A 25 -3.69 -16.27 5.35
CA VAL A 25 -2.29 -15.86 5.17
C VAL A 25 -1.61 -16.61 4.01
N PRO A 26 -1.67 -17.93 3.87
CA PRO A 26 -1.11 -18.62 2.72
C PRO A 26 -1.76 -18.21 1.40
N VAL A 27 -3.08 -18.02 1.38
CA VAL A 27 -3.82 -17.59 0.19
C VAL A 27 -3.40 -16.18 -0.23
N SER A 28 -3.24 -15.25 0.71
CA SER A 28 -2.78 -13.88 0.41
C SER A 28 -1.35 -13.85 -0.11
N LYS A 29 -0.46 -14.67 0.45
CA LYS A 29 0.92 -14.80 -0.05
C LYS A 29 0.95 -15.35 -1.47
N LEU A 30 0.13 -16.35 -1.77
CA LEU A 30 -0.01 -16.91 -3.11
C LEU A 30 -0.54 -15.86 -4.09
N PHE A 31 -1.57 -15.11 -3.70
CA PHE A 31 -2.11 -14.00 -4.49
C PHE A 31 -1.04 -12.96 -4.82
N CYS A 32 -0.29 -12.49 -3.83
CA CYS A 32 0.78 -11.53 -4.04
C CYS A 32 1.91 -12.07 -4.94
N ALA A 33 2.21 -13.37 -4.85
CA ALA A 33 3.20 -14.02 -5.71
C ALA A 33 2.79 -14.03 -7.19
N TYR A 34 1.50 -14.23 -7.47
CA TYR A 34 0.96 -14.28 -8.83
C TYR A 34 0.48 -12.92 -9.37
N ALA A 35 0.36 -11.91 -8.54
CA ALA A 35 -0.13 -10.58 -8.95
C ALA A 35 0.79 -9.85 -9.95
N GLY A 36 2.07 -10.20 -10.03
CA GLY A 36 3.01 -9.70 -11.04
C GLY A 36 3.60 -8.32 -10.78
N TYR A 37 3.17 -7.59 -9.75
CA TYR A 37 3.69 -6.25 -9.46
C TYR A 37 5.15 -6.27 -8.99
N ARG A 38 5.58 -7.33 -8.30
CA ARG A 38 6.96 -7.51 -7.83
C ARG A 38 7.95 -7.68 -8.97
N GLU A 39 7.51 -8.31 -10.06
CA GLU A 39 8.31 -8.48 -11.28
C GLU A 39 8.51 -7.17 -12.04
N MET A 40 7.68 -6.17 -11.78
CA MET A 40 7.85 -4.80 -12.28
C MET A 40 8.67 -3.92 -11.33
N GLY A 41 9.14 -4.45 -10.22
CA GLY A 41 9.90 -3.73 -9.21
C GLY A 41 9.07 -2.88 -8.27
N LEU A 42 7.74 -3.05 -8.25
CA LEU A 42 6.83 -2.31 -7.38
C LEU A 42 6.63 -3.00 -6.02
N LYS A 43 6.39 -2.20 -5.00
CA LYS A 43 5.86 -2.65 -3.71
C LYS A 43 4.34 -2.54 -3.71
N PHE A 44 3.66 -3.28 -2.86
CA PHE A 44 2.20 -3.25 -2.77
C PHE A 44 1.64 -1.84 -2.55
N ASN A 45 2.28 -1.04 -1.71
CA ASN A 45 1.85 0.34 -1.44
C ASN A 45 2.05 1.29 -2.63
N ASP A 46 2.89 0.95 -3.59
CA ASP A 46 3.09 1.75 -4.81
C ASP A 46 1.90 1.67 -5.78
N ILE A 47 1.04 0.65 -5.63
CA ILE A 47 -0.11 0.40 -6.49
C ILE A 47 -1.36 1.16 -6.03
N ILE A 48 -1.37 1.65 -4.80
CA ILE A 48 -2.53 2.36 -4.25
C ILE A 48 -2.76 3.64 -5.04
N ALA A 49 -4.00 3.85 -5.49
CA ALA A 49 -4.37 5.00 -6.32
C ALA A 49 -4.16 6.34 -5.60
N GLU A 50 -3.50 7.28 -6.27
CA GLU A 50 -3.13 8.59 -5.73
C GLU A 50 -4.26 9.64 -5.85
N GLU A 51 -5.34 9.33 -6.54
CA GLU A 51 -6.45 10.25 -6.86
C GLU A 51 -7.34 10.60 -5.66
N ASN A 52 -6.90 10.31 -4.46
CA ASN A 52 -7.61 10.58 -3.21
C ASN A 52 -6.84 11.64 -2.42
N PRO A 53 -7.50 12.72 -1.91
CA PRO A 53 -6.84 13.76 -1.11
C PRO A 53 -6.13 13.21 0.13
N ILE A 54 -6.65 12.13 0.73
CA ILE A 54 -5.99 11.44 1.84
C ILE A 54 -4.67 10.83 1.41
N MET A 55 -4.64 10.17 0.26
CA MET A 55 -3.44 9.58 -0.30
C MET A 55 -2.40 10.64 -0.68
N THR A 56 -2.82 11.71 -1.33
CA THR A 56 -1.95 12.85 -1.68
C THR A 56 -1.30 13.44 -0.42
N LYS A 57 -2.08 13.60 0.64
CA LYS A 57 -1.58 14.09 1.93
C LYS A 57 -0.59 13.11 2.58
N ALA A 58 -0.88 11.81 2.55
CA ALA A 58 0.02 10.78 3.05
C ALA A 58 1.36 10.75 2.29
N ILE A 59 1.32 10.83 0.97
CA ILE A 59 2.51 10.85 0.11
C ILE A 59 3.35 12.10 0.37
N SER A 60 2.73 13.26 0.57
CA SER A 60 3.45 14.52 0.89
C SER A 60 4.21 14.49 2.21
N ARG A 61 3.83 13.58 3.12
CA ARG A 61 4.47 13.41 4.44
C ARG A 61 5.59 12.35 4.46
N LEU A 62 5.80 11.66 3.35
CA LEU A 62 6.88 10.68 3.27
C LEU A 62 8.24 11.35 3.46
N PRO A 63 9.19 10.70 4.17
CA PRO A 63 10.59 11.10 4.17
C PRO A 63 11.14 11.16 2.73
N GLU A 64 12.08 12.04 2.51
CA GLU A 64 12.62 12.34 1.17
C GLU A 64 13.21 11.11 0.49
N ASP A 65 13.95 10.29 1.22
CA ASP A 65 14.53 9.04 0.73
C ASP A 65 13.47 8.01 0.29
N LEU A 66 12.38 7.86 1.06
CA LEU A 66 11.26 6.98 0.69
C LEU A 66 10.49 7.53 -0.51
N SER A 67 10.32 8.84 -0.60
CA SER A 67 9.66 9.51 -1.73
C SER A 67 10.45 9.31 -3.02
N TYR A 68 11.75 9.50 -3.00
CA TYR A 68 12.62 9.23 -4.16
C TYR A 68 12.61 7.77 -4.58
N ALA A 69 12.71 6.86 -3.62
CA ALA A 69 12.66 5.43 -3.92
C ALA A 69 11.32 5.01 -4.55
N ARG A 70 10.20 5.57 -4.06
CA ARG A 70 8.88 5.35 -4.63
C ARG A 70 8.80 5.84 -6.07
N ASN A 71 9.20 7.07 -6.33
CA ASN A 71 9.17 7.66 -7.67
C ASN A 71 10.05 6.88 -8.64
N TYR A 72 11.23 6.46 -8.22
CA TYR A 72 12.12 5.61 -9.01
C TYR A 72 11.46 4.29 -9.41
N ARG A 73 10.81 3.61 -8.46
CA ARG A 73 10.10 2.35 -8.74
C ARG A 73 8.97 2.54 -9.74
N ILE A 74 8.17 3.59 -9.58
CA ILE A 74 7.04 3.90 -10.47
C ILE A 74 7.53 4.22 -11.89
N ILE A 75 8.55 5.04 -12.04
CA ILE A 75 9.15 5.38 -13.35
C ILE A 75 9.72 4.13 -14.01
N THR A 76 10.44 3.30 -13.26
CA THR A 76 10.99 2.04 -13.76
C THR A 76 9.88 1.08 -14.23
N ALA A 77 8.80 0.97 -13.47
CA ALA A 77 7.65 0.14 -13.83
C ALA A 77 6.98 0.63 -15.13
N HIS A 78 6.82 1.94 -15.30
CA HIS A 78 6.31 2.52 -16.54
C HIS A 78 7.22 2.19 -17.73
N GLN A 79 8.53 2.31 -17.58
CA GLN A 79 9.49 1.98 -18.62
C GLN A 79 9.42 0.50 -19.01
N LEU A 80 9.31 -0.38 -18.02
CA LEU A 80 9.17 -1.82 -18.27
C LEU A 80 7.84 -2.15 -18.98
N ALA A 81 6.75 -1.50 -18.57
CA ALA A 81 5.45 -1.68 -19.21
C ALA A 81 5.45 -1.23 -20.67
N LEU A 82 6.06 -0.09 -20.97
CA LEU A 82 6.20 0.42 -22.35
C LEU A 82 7.04 -0.48 -23.24
N SER A 83 8.07 -1.10 -22.72
CA SER A 83 8.94 -2.03 -23.44
C SER A 83 8.46 -3.48 -23.44
N HIS A 84 7.31 -3.78 -22.81
CA HIS A 84 6.76 -5.13 -22.62
C HIS A 84 7.77 -6.11 -22.00
N GLN A 85 8.55 -5.64 -21.03
CA GLN A 85 9.58 -6.41 -20.34
C GLN A 85 9.27 -6.51 -18.84
N LEU A 86 9.82 -7.54 -18.22
CA LEU A 86 9.79 -7.73 -16.78
C LEU A 86 11.21 -7.79 -16.25
N LEU A 87 11.38 -7.45 -14.97
CA LEU A 87 12.68 -7.58 -14.31
C LEU A 87 13.07 -9.06 -14.19
N PRO A 88 14.36 -9.38 -14.31
CA PRO A 88 14.85 -10.73 -14.03
C PRO A 88 14.57 -11.09 -12.54
N PRO A 89 14.38 -12.38 -12.20
CA PRO A 89 14.05 -12.79 -10.83
C PRO A 89 15.03 -12.30 -9.76
N SER A 90 16.28 -12.05 -10.13
CA SER A 90 17.30 -11.51 -9.22
C SER A 90 17.08 -10.06 -8.84
N LYS A 91 16.36 -9.28 -9.67
CA LYS A 91 16.05 -7.85 -9.46
C LYS A 91 14.59 -7.60 -9.05
N ALA A 92 13.75 -8.61 -9.14
CA ALA A 92 12.36 -8.51 -8.69
C ALA A 92 12.30 -8.26 -7.18
N VAL A 93 11.26 -7.55 -6.74
CA VAL A 93 11.05 -7.30 -5.31
C VAL A 93 10.76 -8.61 -4.59
N LYS A 94 11.53 -8.90 -3.54
CA LYS A 94 11.32 -10.09 -2.71
C LYS A 94 10.17 -9.86 -1.72
N PRO A 95 9.49 -10.93 -1.26
CA PRO A 95 8.43 -10.80 -0.26
C PRO A 95 8.87 -10.07 1.02
N GLU A 96 10.13 -10.23 1.43
CA GLU A 96 10.70 -9.59 2.62
C GLU A 96 10.93 -8.08 2.42
N GLU A 97 11.16 -7.66 1.17
CA GLU A 97 11.40 -6.26 0.79
C GLU A 97 10.11 -5.48 0.54
N ASP A 98 8.98 -6.19 0.40
CA ASP A 98 7.65 -5.61 0.15
C ASP A 98 7.04 -5.07 1.45
N THR A 99 7.57 -3.96 1.92
CA THR A 99 7.18 -3.32 3.18
C THR A 99 6.01 -2.37 3.00
N HIS A 100 5.15 -2.27 4.01
CA HIS A 100 4.02 -1.34 4.05
C HIS A 100 4.45 0.03 4.57
N TYR A 101 5.33 0.71 3.83
CA TYR A 101 5.92 1.99 4.25
C TYR A 101 4.92 3.15 4.26
N LEU A 102 3.87 3.10 3.46
CA LEU A 102 2.89 4.17 3.29
C LEU A 102 1.69 4.05 4.25
N ILE A 103 1.36 2.86 4.70
CA ILE A 103 0.18 2.61 5.55
C ILE A 103 0.12 3.49 6.80
N PRO A 104 1.19 3.69 7.60
CA PRO A 104 1.13 4.57 8.77
C PRO A 104 0.72 6.00 8.44
N TYR A 105 1.21 6.54 7.34
CA TYR A 105 0.88 7.89 6.89
C TYR A 105 -0.56 8.01 6.39
N ILE A 106 -1.08 6.97 5.74
CA ILE A 106 -2.48 6.92 5.30
C ILE A 106 -3.41 6.86 6.53
N LEU A 107 -3.11 6.03 7.51
CA LEU A 107 -3.92 5.92 8.73
C LEU A 107 -3.99 7.23 9.50
N GLU A 108 -2.86 7.95 9.60
CA GLU A 108 -2.81 9.27 10.21
C GLU A 108 -3.65 10.29 9.44
N ALA A 109 -3.53 10.31 8.12
CA ALA A 109 -4.31 11.21 7.27
C ALA A 109 -5.81 10.91 7.30
N GLU A 110 -6.21 9.63 7.35
CA GLU A 110 -7.61 9.23 7.51
C GLU A 110 -8.17 9.65 8.89
N LYS A 111 -7.38 9.50 9.93
CA LYS A 111 -7.76 9.91 11.29
C LYS A 111 -8.02 11.43 11.35
N GLU A 112 -7.11 12.22 10.80
CA GLU A 112 -7.27 13.68 10.74
C GLU A 112 -8.50 14.11 9.91
N ALA A 113 -8.75 13.43 8.79
CA ALA A 113 -9.90 13.71 7.95
C ALA A 113 -11.21 13.39 8.70
N PHE A 114 -11.24 12.31 9.46
CA PHE A 114 -12.38 11.94 10.30
C PHE A 114 -12.62 12.94 11.45
N GLU A 115 -11.57 13.32 12.17
CA GLU A 115 -11.63 14.33 13.22
C GLU A 115 -12.14 15.68 12.69
N LYS A 116 -11.66 16.09 11.50
CA LYS A 116 -12.15 17.30 10.85
C LYS A 116 -13.63 17.21 10.52
N GLN A 117 -14.10 16.08 9.97
CA GLN A 117 -15.50 15.87 9.66
C GLN A 117 -16.39 15.90 10.91
N GLU A 118 -15.91 15.32 12.01
CA GLU A 118 -16.63 15.38 13.29
C GLU A 118 -16.76 16.82 13.81
N LEU A 119 -15.67 17.59 13.74
CA LEU A 119 -15.67 18.99 14.15
C LEU A 119 -16.59 19.85 13.27
N ASP A 120 -16.58 19.64 11.96
CA ASP A 120 -17.44 20.36 11.01
C ASP A 120 -18.95 20.03 11.25
N ASN A 121 -19.25 18.85 11.79
CA ASN A 121 -20.61 18.41 12.12
C ASN A 121 -21.10 18.89 13.49
N ILE A 122 -20.24 19.47 14.34
CA ILE A 122 -20.60 20.06 15.65
C ILE A 122 -21.06 21.51 15.45
N GLU A 123 -21.70 21.85 14.36
CA GLU A 123 -22.33 23.17 14.24
C GLU A 123 -23.49 23.31 15.22
N VAL A 124 -23.40 24.38 15.98
CA VAL A 124 -24.35 24.82 17.03
C VAL A 124 -25.68 25.27 16.42
#